data_396a43b54047ff9475238f3377c03f2e
#
_entry.id   396a43b54047ff9475238f3377c03f2e
#
_cell.length_a   1.000
_cell.length_b   1.000
_cell.length_c   1.000
_cell.angle_alpha   90.00
_cell.angle_beta   90.00
_cell.angle_gamma   90.00
#
_symmetry.space_group_name_H-M   'P 1'
#
loop_
_entity.id
_entity.type
_entity.pdbx_description
1 polymer ?
#
loop_
_entity_poly.entity_id
_entity_poly.type
_entity_poly.pdbx_seq_one_letter_code
_entity_poly.pdbx_strand_id
1 'polypeptide(L)'
;GAATSQPVLSGAADRRTSLKAELLEAFELSQVQGTLLQFKPDQQVMELKSPYGHTLLITMGGGLKTAGVRNGDEVIVDILDGLVVDLNKSSATSLSFNREDVILSEDFGEVRKGALVAMGTGTAEVVKVSEKDHELSLRGPIGGIHNLDVRPGLSGNPLAQLKVGDVVSFRSIQPIAIGIQPAR
;
A
#
# COMPACT_ATOMS: atom_id res chain seq x y z
N GLY A 1 4.22 2.03 -5.65
CA GLY A 1 5.39 2.27 -6.38
C GLY A 1 6.56 2.64 -5.54
N ALA A 2 7.61 2.90 -6.22
CA ALA A 2 8.87 3.23 -5.55
C ALA A 2 8.74 4.45 -4.64
N ALA A 3 7.81 5.33 -4.93
CA ALA A 3 7.63 6.53 -4.12
C ALA A 3 7.25 6.23 -2.67
N THR A 4 6.76 5.05 -2.41
CA THR A 4 6.27 4.70 -1.07
C THR A 4 7.33 4.07 -0.18
N SER A 5 8.53 3.88 -0.68
CA SER A 5 9.57 3.14 0.04
C SER A 5 10.39 3.99 1.00
N GLN A 6 10.15 5.28 1.07
CA GLN A 6 10.91 6.16 1.96
C GLN A 6 10.60 5.89 3.42
N PRO A 7 11.64 5.79 4.26
CA PRO A 7 11.41 5.62 5.69
C PRO A 7 10.63 6.78 6.28
N VAL A 8 9.87 6.47 7.30
CA VAL A 8 9.09 7.46 8.02
C VAL A 8 9.99 8.35 8.85
N LEU A 9 9.75 9.64 8.80
CA LEU A 9 10.47 10.64 9.58
C LEU A 9 9.61 11.12 10.75
N SER A 10 10.18 11.91 11.56
CA SER A 10 9.70 12.48 12.83
C SER A 10 8.22 12.24 13.22
N GLY A 11 7.26 13.01 12.70
CA GLY A 11 5.86 12.92 13.13
C GLY A 11 5.22 11.56 12.88
N ALA A 12 5.59 10.91 11.79
CA ALA A 12 5.07 9.58 11.51
C ALA A 12 5.74 8.52 12.40
N ALA A 13 6.99 8.75 12.81
CA ALA A 13 7.65 7.86 13.76
C ALA A 13 6.95 7.84 15.11
N ASP A 14 6.49 9.00 15.59
CA ASP A 14 5.73 9.08 16.84
C ASP A 14 4.41 8.34 16.73
N ARG A 15 3.76 8.43 15.57
CA ARG A 15 2.53 7.68 15.32
C ARG A 15 2.79 6.18 15.30
N ARG A 16 3.90 5.76 14.72
CA ARG A 16 4.26 4.34 14.71
C ARG A 16 4.36 3.76 16.10
N THR A 17 4.95 4.50 17.03
CA THR A 17 5.12 4.00 18.39
C THR A 17 3.80 3.83 19.12
N SER A 18 2.73 4.47 18.66
CA SER A 18 1.40 4.33 19.24
C SER A 18 0.61 3.16 18.70
N LEU A 19 1.10 2.50 17.64
CA LEU A 19 0.44 1.35 17.05
C LEU A 19 0.77 0.08 17.85
N LYS A 20 -0.11 -0.91 17.75
CA LYS A 20 0.17 -2.22 18.34
C LYS A 20 1.30 -2.90 17.57
N ALA A 21 2.07 -3.71 18.28
CA ALA A 21 3.24 -4.38 17.69
C ALA A 21 2.89 -5.20 16.44
N GLU A 22 1.77 -5.93 16.49
CA GLU A 22 1.35 -6.73 15.34
C GLU A 22 1.05 -5.89 14.10
N LEU A 23 0.67 -4.62 14.28
CA LEU A 23 0.46 -3.71 13.16
C LEU A 23 1.78 -3.34 12.50
N LEU A 24 2.77 -3.06 13.31
CA LEU A 24 4.09 -2.69 12.80
C LEU A 24 4.75 -3.85 12.06
N GLU A 25 4.39 -5.08 12.40
CA GLU A 25 4.88 -6.25 11.67
C GLU A 25 4.22 -6.41 10.32
N ALA A 26 2.97 -5.93 10.17
CA ALA A 26 2.20 -6.11 8.94
C ALA A 26 2.33 -4.96 7.96
N PHE A 27 2.53 -3.74 8.46
CA PHE A 27 2.51 -2.54 7.63
C PHE A 27 3.76 -1.70 7.85
N GLU A 28 4.27 -1.14 6.75
CA GLU A 28 5.24 -0.07 6.81
C GLU A 28 4.56 1.27 6.60
N LEU A 29 5.01 2.28 7.34
CA LEU A 29 4.58 3.65 7.15
C LEU A 29 5.57 4.37 6.27
N SER A 30 5.05 5.04 5.26
CA SER A 30 5.83 5.87 4.37
C SER A 30 5.23 7.26 4.33
N GLN A 31 6.00 8.23 3.88
CA GLN A 31 5.50 9.56 3.64
C GLN A 31 5.64 9.91 2.17
N VAL A 32 4.60 10.52 1.64
CA VAL A 32 4.59 11.04 0.28
C VAL A 32 4.27 12.52 0.35
N GLN A 33 5.08 13.33 -0.33
CA GLN A 33 4.84 14.75 -0.44
C GLN A 33 4.33 15.07 -1.84
N GLY A 34 3.36 15.96 -1.93
CA GLY A 34 2.83 16.38 -3.20
C GLY A 34 1.82 17.49 -3.05
N THR A 35 1.24 17.90 -4.17
CA THR A 35 0.18 18.90 -4.20
C THR A 35 -1.16 18.18 -4.15
N LEU A 36 -1.99 18.53 -3.19
CA LEU A 36 -3.34 17.98 -3.11
C LEU A 36 -4.18 18.57 -4.25
N LEU A 37 -4.64 17.71 -5.14
CA LEU A 37 -5.51 18.14 -6.24
C LEU A 37 -6.97 18.15 -5.79
N GLN A 38 -7.44 17.06 -5.22
CA GLN A 38 -8.79 16.97 -4.68
C GLN A 38 -9.00 15.72 -3.85
N PHE A 39 -10.02 15.76 -3.00
CA PHE A 39 -10.58 14.58 -2.38
C PHE A 39 -11.78 14.11 -3.20
N LYS A 40 -11.92 12.80 -3.34
CA LYS A 40 -13.09 12.16 -3.94
C LYS A 40 -13.74 11.27 -2.90
N PRO A 41 -14.55 11.84 -1.99
CA PRO A 41 -15.09 11.07 -0.86
C PRO A 41 -15.96 9.89 -1.29
N ASP A 42 -16.70 10.02 -2.38
CA ASP A 42 -17.56 8.94 -2.86
C ASP A 42 -16.76 7.70 -3.27
N GLN A 43 -15.53 7.88 -3.69
CA GLN A 43 -14.63 6.81 -4.09
C GLN A 43 -13.61 6.49 -3.00
N GLN A 44 -13.62 7.25 -1.91
CA GLN A 44 -12.65 7.16 -0.82
C GLN A 44 -11.21 7.26 -1.30
N VAL A 45 -10.96 8.13 -2.26
CA VAL A 45 -9.59 8.39 -2.74
C VAL A 45 -9.29 9.88 -2.71
N MET A 46 -7.99 10.17 -2.66
CA MET A 46 -7.48 11.51 -2.90
C MET A 46 -6.59 11.48 -4.12
N GLU A 47 -6.52 12.59 -4.81
CA GLU A 47 -5.59 12.79 -5.91
C GLU A 47 -4.47 13.71 -5.47
N LEU A 48 -3.25 13.23 -5.59
CA LEU A 48 -2.06 14.00 -5.34
C LEU A 48 -1.25 14.16 -6.62
N LYS A 49 -0.66 15.32 -6.81
CA LYS A 49 0.32 15.52 -7.87
C LYS A 49 1.71 15.42 -7.26
N SER A 50 2.49 14.45 -7.73
CA SER A 50 3.86 14.28 -7.25
C SER A 50 4.76 15.44 -7.69
N PRO A 51 5.92 15.62 -7.05
CA PRO A 51 6.89 16.65 -7.49
C PRO A 51 7.34 16.47 -8.94
N TYR A 52 7.20 15.27 -9.48
CA TYR A 52 7.57 14.97 -10.87
C TYR A 52 6.41 15.13 -11.85
N GLY A 53 5.26 15.61 -11.37
CA GLY A 53 4.11 15.90 -12.23
C GLY A 53 3.15 14.74 -12.46
N HIS A 54 3.35 13.60 -11.81
CA HIS A 54 2.46 12.46 -11.93
C HIS A 54 1.29 12.58 -10.97
N THR A 55 0.10 12.18 -11.42
CA THR A 55 -1.08 12.11 -10.56
C THR A 55 -1.11 10.75 -9.86
N LEU A 56 -1.23 10.78 -8.55
CA LEU A 56 -1.35 9.59 -7.71
C LEU A 56 -2.76 9.52 -7.15
N LEU A 57 -3.38 8.34 -7.24
CA LEU A 57 -4.65 8.07 -6.59
C LEU A 57 -4.35 7.25 -5.34
N ILE A 58 -4.72 7.77 -4.19
CA ILE A 58 -4.43 7.12 -2.91
C ILE A 58 -5.73 6.88 -2.17
N THR A 59 -5.97 5.63 -1.77
CA THR A 59 -7.13 5.29 -0.96
C THR A 59 -7.04 6.00 0.39
N MET A 60 -8.12 6.64 0.81
CA MET A 60 -8.20 7.27 2.12
C MET A 60 -8.63 6.24 3.15
N GLY A 61 -7.88 6.15 4.24
CA GLY A 61 -8.28 5.32 5.38
C GLY A 61 -9.52 5.87 6.05
N GLY A 62 -10.28 4.98 6.68
CA GLY A 62 -11.43 5.39 7.47
C GLY A 62 -10.99 6.32 8.60
N GLY A 63 -11.68 7.43 8.75
CA GLY A 63 -11.35 8.40 9.78
C GLY A 63 -10.19 9.32 9.45
N LEU A 64 -9.70 9.33 8.21
CA LEU A 64 -8.68 10.29 7.80
C LEU A 64 -9.18 11.71 8.07
N LYS A 65 -8.41 12.44 8.87
CA LYS A 65 -8.75 13.83 9.19
C LYS A 65 -8.19 14.74 8.11
N THR A 66 -9.08 15.41 7.41
CA THR A 66 -8.72 16.28 6.28
C THR A 66 -8.87 17.77 6.59
N ALA A 67 -9.32 18.10 7.79
CA ALA A 67 -9.42 19.49 8.20
C ALA A 67 -8.03 20.14 8.21
N GLY A 68 -7.95 21.37 7.74
CA GLY A 68 -6.68 22.10 7.70
C GLY A 68 -5.90 21.96 6.42
N VAL A 69 -6.38 21.16 5.46
CA VAL A 69 -5.77 21.08 4.12
C VAL A 69 -6.81 21.41 3.08
N ARG A 70 -6.36 22.03 1.98
CA ARG A 70 -7.23 22.47 0.88
C ARG A 70 -6.63 22.02 -0.44
N ASN A 71 -7.48 21.92 -1.45
CA ASN A 71 -7.02 21.69 -2.82
C ASN A 71 -6.00 22.77 -3.19
N GLY A 72 -4.91 22.33 -3.77
CA GLY A 72 -3.79 23.21 -4.14
C GLY A 72 -2.68 23.28 -3.11
N ASP A 73 -2.91 22.82 -1.90
CA ASP A 73 -1.87 22.84 -0.86
C ASP A 73 -0.79 21.81 -1.13
N GLU A 74 0.45 22.17 -0.78
CA GLU A 74 1.50 21.17 -0.63
C GLU A 74 1.24 20.42 0.67
N VAL A 75 1.22 19.11 0.59
CA VAL A 75 0.87 18.26 1.73
C VAL A 75 1.89 17.14 1.91
N ILE A 76 1.95 16.62 3.12
CA ILE A 76 2.64 15.39 3.45
C ILE A 76 1.56 14.39 3.85
N VAL A 77 1.59 13.23 3.21
CA VAL A 77 0.62 12.15 3.46
C VAL A 77 1.35 10.97 4.06
N ASP A 78 0.86 10.52 5.21
CA ASP A 78 1.33 9.28 5.83
C ASP A 78 0.55 8.12 5.22
N ILE A 79 1.25 7.14 4.73
CA ILE A 79 0.68 6.04 3.96
C ILE A 79 1.10 4.71 4.58
N LEU A 80 0.14 3.83 4.78
CA LEU A 80 0.42 2.41 4.99
C LEU A 80 0.66 1.81 3.61
N ASP A 81 1.81 1.17 3.41
CA ASP A 81 2.17 0.57 2.14
C ASP A 81 1.22 -0.58 1.80
N GLY A 82 1.22 -0.99 0.54
CA GLY A 82 0.40 -2.10 0.11
C GLY A 82 0.79 -3.39 0.84
N LEU A 83 -0.22 -4.20 1.18
CA LEU A 83 -0.03 -5.43 1.94
C LEU A 83 -0.56 -6.62 1.15
N VAL A 84 0.31 -7.57 0.84
CA VAL A 84 -0.07 -8.83 0.20
C VAL A 84 -0.74 -9.71 1.26
N VAL A 85 -1.98 -10.11 0.98
CA VAL A 85 -2.78 -10.93 1.89
C VAL A 85 -2.95 -12.37 1.42
N ASP A 86 -2.75 -12.63 0.13
CA ASP A 86 -2.70 -13.97 -0.44
C ASP A 86 -1.59 -14.03 -1.48
N LEU A 87 -0.88 -15.14 -1.54
CA LEU A 87 0.27 -15.29 -2.42
C LEU A 87 0.52 -16.75 -2.75
N ASN A 88 0.51 -17.08 -4.03
CA ASN A 88 0.74 -18.45 -4.48
C ASN A 88 1.53 -18.45 -5.78
N LYS A 89 2.39 -19.45 -5.97
CA LYS A 89 3.00 -19.65 -7.28
C LYS A 89 1.92 -19.91 -8.33
N SER A 90 2.13 -19.37 -9.52
CA SER A 90 1.20 -19.49 -10.62
C SER A 90 1.88 -20.10 -11.83
N SER A 91 1.14 -20.88 -12.61
CA SER A 91 1.58 -21.37 -13.91
C SER A 91 1.13 -20.46 -15.05
N ALA A 92 0.57 -19.30 -14.73
CA ALA A 92 0.11 -18.36 -15.76
C ALA A 92 1.26 -17.91 -16.65
N THR A 93 0.96 -17.74 -17.93
CA THR A 93 1.93 -17.30 -18.94
C THR A 93 1.80 -15.83 -19.25
N SER A 94 0.79 -15.16 -18.70
CA SER A 94 0.59 -13.73 -18.85
C SER A 94 0.34 -13.09 -17.50
N LEU A 95 0.72 -11.82 -17.39
CA LEU A 95 0.51 -11.04 -16.18
C LEU A 95 -0.82 -10.31 -16.27
N SER A 96 -1.43 -10.09 -15.11
CA SER A 96 -2.72 -9.43 -15.04
C SER A 96 -2.83 -8.62 -13.75
N PHE A 97 -3.69 -7.61 -13.76
CA PHE A 97 -4.01 -6.86 -12.58
C PHE A 97 -5.45 -6.37 -12.65
N ASN A 98 -6.18 -6.57 -11.56
CA ASN A 98 -7.53 -6.08 -11.43
C ASN A 98 -7.68 -5.46 -10.04
N ARG A 99 -8.33 -4.32 -9.98
CA ARG A 99 -8.58 -3.61 -8.72
C ARG A 99 -10.06 -3.50 -8.50
N GLU A 100 -10.50 -3.83 -7.28
CA GLU A 100 -11.90 -3.66 -6.91
C GLU A 100 -12.00 -3.22 -5.46
N ASP A 101 -13.09 -2.56 -5.12
CA ASP A 101 -13.35 -2.19 -3.75
C ASP A 101 -14.01 -3.36 -3.04
N VAL A 102 -13.49 -3.70 -1.86
CA VAL A 102 -14.03 -4.79 -1.05
C VAL A 102 -14.20 -4.32 0.39
N ILE A 103 -15.14 -4.95 1.09
CA ILE A 103 -15.31 -4.74 2.52
C ILE A 103 -14.52 -5.83 3.23
N LEU A 104 -13.58 -5.42 4.10
CA LEU A 104 -12.75 -6.37 4.80
C LEU A 104 -13.56 -7.22 5.77
N SER A 105 -13.28 -8.52 5.78
CA SER A 105 -13.91 -9.47 6.68
C SER A 105 -13.13 -9.69 7.97
N GLU A 106 -11.95 -9.10 8.09
CA GLU A 106 -11.11 -9.20 9.30
C GLU A 106 -10.28 -7.93 9.46
N ASP A 107 -9.69 -7.77 10.64
CA ASP A 107 -8.84 -6.62 10.94
C ASP A 107 -7.45 -6.83 10.35
N PHE A 108 -6.90 -5.75 9.79
CA PHE A 108 -5.49 -5.66 9.41
C PHE A 108 -4.91 -4.41 10.07
N GLY A 109 -4.77 -4.48 11.36
CA GLY A 109 -4.25 -3.38 12.13
C GLY A 109 -5.18 -2.18 12.17
N GLU A 110 -4.70 -1.04 11.68
CA GLU A 110 -5.53 0.17 11.63
C GLU A 110 -6.64 0.08 10.60
N VAL A 111 -6.52 -0.83 9.65
CA VAL A 111 -7.55 -1.08 8.65
C VAL A 111 -8.46 -2.17 9.22
N ARG A 112 -9.62 -1.75 9.68
CA ARG A 112 -10.49 -2.60 10.48
C ARG A 112 -11.46 -3.39 9.64
N LYS A 113 -11.89 -4.52 10.19
CA LYS A 113 -13.04 -5.28 9.67
C LYS A 113 -14.19 -4.32 9.37
N GLY A 114 -14.80 -4.47 8.21
CA GLY A 114 -15.87 -3.58 7.75
C GLY A 114 -15.40 -2.38 6.96
N ALA A 115 -14.08 -2.10 6.91
CA ALA A 115 -13.55 -1.03 6.11
C ALA A 115 -13.65 -1.35 4.62
N LEU A 116 -13.95 -0.33 3.82
CA LEU A 116 -13.90 -0.42 2.37
C LEU A 116 -12.47 -0.10 1.93
N VAL A 117 -11.85 -1.04 1.25
CA VAL A 117 -10.47 -0.88 0.77
C VAL A 117 -10.38 -1.23 -0.71
N ALA A 118 -9.37 -0.70 -1.38
CA ALA A 118 -9.05 -1.13 -2.73
C ALA A 118 -8.20 -2.41 -2.62
N MET A 119 -8.68 -3.48 -3.24
CA MET A 119 -7.99 -4.77 -3.28
C MET A 119 -7.49 -5.01 -4.70
N GLY A 120 -6.19 -5.24 -4.83
CA GLY A 120 -5.60 -5.65 -6.10
C GLY A 120 -5.50 -7.16 -6.17
N THR A 121 -5.83 -7.72 -7.33
CA THR A 121 -5.66 -9.15 -7.60
C THR A 121 -5.03 -9.34 -8.96
N GLY A 122 -4.29 -10.39 -9.12
CA GLY A 122 -3.72 -10.67 -10.42
C GLY A 122 -2.57 -11.64 -10.39
N THR A 123 -1.81 -11.62 -11.47
CA THR A 123 -0.57 -12.38 -11.61
C THR A 123 0.55 -11.42 -11.93
N ALA A 124 1.71 -11.67 -11.34
CA ALA A 124 2.86 -10.79 -11.48
C ALA A 124 4.15 -11.58 -11.40
N GLU A 125 5.22 -10.98 -11.88
CA GLU A 125 6.55 -11.60 -11.85
C GLU A 125 7.31 -11.12 -10.62
N VAL A 126 7.91 -12.04 -9.91
CA VAL A 126 8.75 -11.73 -8.75
C VAL A 126 10.07 -11.15 -9.24
N VAL A 127 10.38 -9.93 -8.80
CA VAL A 127 11.67 -9.28 -9.11
C VAL A 127 12.58 -9.14 -7.89
N LYS A 128 12.00 -9.25 -6.69
CA LYS A 128 12.77 -9.26 -5.45
C LYS A 128 11.98 -9.95 -4.35
N VAL A 129 12.66 -10.73 -3.52
CA VAL A 129 12.07 -11.37 -2.34
C VAL A 129 12.95 -11.06 -1.15
N SER A 130 12.35 -10.61 -0.06
CA SER A 130 13.03 -10.50 1.23
C SER A 130 12.20 -11.24 2.29
N GLU A 131 12.59 -12.46 2.57
CA GLU A 131 11.96 -13.26 3.63
C GLU A 131 12.13 -12.60 4.98
N LYS A 132 13.33 -12.08 5.23
CA LYS A 132 13.68 -11.43 6.48
C LYS A 132 12.80 -10.22 6.77
N ASP A 133 12.55 -9.40 5.76
CA ASP A 133 11.80 -8.15 5.91
C ASP A 133 10.32 -8.31 5.58
N HIS A 134 9.88 -9.52 5.22
CA HIS A 134 8.52 -9.78 4.76
C HIS A 134 8.10 -8.83 3.63
N GLU A 135 8.99 -8.70 2.64
CA GLU A 135 8.77 -7.82 1.50
C GLU A 135 8.89 -8.56 0.19
N LEU A 136 8.19 -8.06 -0.80
CA LEU A 136 8.15 -8.65 -2.13
C LEU A 136 8.06 -7.52 -3.15
N SER A 137 8.85 -7.60 -4.21
CA SER A 137 8.71 -6.68 -5.33
C SER A 137 8.18 -7.45 -6.52
N LEU A 138 7.13 -6.94 -7.12
CA LEU A 138 6.44 -7.57 -8.24
C LEU A 138 6.42 -6.66 -9.45
N ARG A 139 6.58 -7.26 -10.64
CA ARG A 139 6.41 -6.57 -11.91
C ARG A 139 5.01 -6.89 -12.44
N GLY A 140 4.22 -5.85 -12.68
CA GLY A 140 2.87 -5.97 -13.21
C GLY A 140 2.81 -6.03 -14.74
N PRO A 141 1.60 -6.14 -15.29
CA PRO A 141 1.39 -6.36 -16.73
C PRO A 141 1.86 -5.22 -17.64
N ILE A 142 2.00 -4.02 -17.11
CA ILE A 142 2.50 -2.88 -17.88
C ILE A 142 3.96 -2.54 -17.54
N GLY A 143 4.64 -3.44 -16.83
CA GLY A 143 6.07 -3.33 -16.55
C GLY A 143 6.45 -2.59 -15.28
N GLY A 144 5.50 -1.96 -14.62
CA GLY A 144 5.77 -1.24 -13.36
C GLY A 144 6.14 -2.21 -12.24
N ILE A 145 7.10 -1.81 -11.42
CA ILE A 145 7.55 -2.59 -10.26
C ILE A 145 6.97 -1.97 -8.99
N HIS A 146 6.37 -2.81 -8.16
CA HIS A 146 5.76 -2.40 -6.90
C HIS A 146 6.41 -3.15 -5.74
N ASN A 147 6.80 -2.40 -4.71
CA ASN A 147 7.32 -2.97 -3.48
C ASN A 147 6.14 -3.12 -2.51
N LEU A 148 5.98 -4.32 -1.98
CA LEU A 148 4.82 -4.66 -1.16
C LEU A 148 5.27 -5.34 0.12
N ASP A 149 4.60 -5.02 1.19
CA ASP A 149 4.73 -5.79 2.42
C ASP A 149 3.90 -7.07 2.29
N VAL A 150 4.33 -8.12 2.93
CA VAL A 150 3.63 -9.40 2.91
C VAL A 150 3.12 -9.71 4.31
N ARG A 151 1.83 -10.03 4.39
CA ARG A 151 1.20 -10.40 5.65
C ARG A 151 1.93 -11.57 6.30
N PRO A 152 2.30 -11.48 7.59
CA PRO A 152 2.87 -12.62 8.30
C PRO A 152 1.86 -13.77 8.40
N GLY A 153 2.38 -15.00 8.43
CA GLY A 153 1.53 -16.17 8.68
C GLY A 153 0.75 -16.67 7.49
N LEU A 154 1.12 -16.29 6.28
CA LEU A 154 0.49 -16.88 5.08
C LEU A 154 0.73 -18.37 5.04
N SER A 155 -0.31 -19.12 4.68
CA SER A 155 -0.27 -20.57 4.60
C SER A 155 0.80 -21.01 3.59
N GLY A 156 1.62 -22.00 3.98
CA GLY A 156 2.63 -22.56 3.12
C GLY A 156 3.94 -21.77 3.05
N ASN A 157 4.07 -20.71 3.85
CA ASN A 157 5.28 -19.87 3.88
C ASN A 157 5.80 -19.54 2.47
N PRO A 158 5.00 -18.84 1.66
CA PRO A 158 5.33 -18.65 0.24
C PRO A 158 6.63 -17.89 -0.01
N LEU A 159 7.00 -16.94 0.86
CA LEU A 159 8.24 -16.19 0.64
C LEU A 159 9.49 -17.08 0.66
N ALA A 160 9.48 -18.14 1.43
CA ALA A 160 10.61 -19.07 1.48
C ALA A 160 10.73 -19.89 0.20
N GLN A 161 9.68 -19.98 -0.59
CA GLN A 161 9.61 -20.82 -1.79
C GLN A 161 9.71 -20.06 -3.10
N LEU A 162 9.66 -18.74 -3.03
CA LEU A 162 9.69 -17.89 -4.22
C LEU A 162 11.12 -17.47 -4.56
N LYS A 163 11.36 -17.30 -5.84
CA LYS A 163 12.62 -16.76 -6.34
C LYS A 163 12.35 -15.81 -7.50
N VAL A 164 13.32 -14.97 -7.78
CA VAL A 164 13.25 -14.02 -8.88
C VAL A 164 12.92 -14.75 -10.18
N GLY A 165 11.97 -14.23 -10.93
CA GLY A 165 11.49 -14.82 -12.16
C GLY A 165 10.24 -15.67 -12.00
N ASP A 166 9.89 -16.09 -10.79
CA ASP A 166 8.65 -16.81 -10.56
C ASP A 166 7.45 -15.91 -10.87
N VAL A 167 6.39 -16.52 -11.35
CA VAL A 167 5.10 -15.84 -11.50
C VAL A 167 4.22 -16.26 -10.33
N VAL A 168 3.56 -15.29 -9.74
CA VAL A 168 2.67 -15.51 -8.59
C VAL A 168 1.27 -15.01 -8.91
N SER A 169 0.28 -15.62 -8.29
CA SER A 169 -1.04 -15.04 -8.15
C SER A 169 -1.13 -14.41 -6.76
N PHE A 170 -1.74 -13.24 -6.68
CA PHE A 170 -1.74 -12.49 -5.42
C PHE A 170 -3.04 -11.73 -5.21
N ARG A 171 -3.28 -11.39 -3.94
CA ARG A 171 -4.23 -10.35 -3.54
C ARG A 171 -3.50 -9.41 -2.61
N SER A 172 -3.69 -8.11 -2.81
CA SER A 172 -3.04 -7.10 -1.96
C SER A 172 -3.99 -5.96 -1.64
N ILE A 173 -3.95 -5.51 -0.39
CA ILE A 173 -4.58 -4.25 -0.03
C ILE A 173 -3.69 -3.16 -0.60
N GLN A 174 -4.30 -2.21 -1.30
CA GLN A 174 -3.56 -1.11 -1.90
C GLN A 174 -3.12 -0.10 -0.82
N PRO A 175 -2.11 0.73 -1.11
CA PRO A 175 -1.66 1.73 -0.14
C PRO A 175 -2.81 2.61 0.36
N ILE A 176 -2.77 2.95 1.66
CA ILE A 176 -3.87 3.66 2.32
C ILE A 176 -3.31 4.88 3.06
N ALA A 177 -3.88 6.04 2.80
CA ALA A 177 -3.53 7.26 3.52
C ALA A 177 -4.18 7.26 4.89
N ILE A 178 -3.38 7.40 5.94
CA ILE A 178 -3.85 7.44 7.32
C ILE A 178 -3.60 8.78 8.01
N GLY A 179 -2.89 9.68 7.35
CA GLY A 179 -2.67 11.03 7.86
C GLY A 179 -2.34 11.96 6.73
N ILE A 180 -2.74 13.22 6.88
CA ILE A 180 -2.41 14.27 5.92
C ILE A 180 -2.23 15.58 6.68
N GLN A 181 -1.22 16.34 6.29
CA GLN A 181 -0.94 17.63 6.91
C GLN A 181 -0.32 18.56 5.88
N PRO A 182 -0.44 19.87 6.08
CA PRO A 182 0.25 20.81 5.20
C PRO A 182 1.76 20.60 5.30
N ALA A 183 2.43 20.70 4.17
CA ALA A 183 3.88 20.73 4.14
C ALA A 183 4.35 22.14 4.48
N ARG A 184 5.45 22.25 5.19
CA ARG A 184 5.97 23.54 5.64
C ARG A 184 7.35 23.77 5.14
#